data_dfa6bffc4779be15fc2c0862ff24ca32
#
_entry.id   dfa6bffc4779be15fc2c0862ff24ca32
#
_cell.length_a   1.000
_cell.length_b   1.000
_cell.length_c   1.000
_cell.angle_alpha   90.00
_cell.angle_beta   90.00
_cell.angle_gamma   90.00
#
_symmetry.space_group_name_H-M   'P 1'
#
loop_
_entity.id
_entity.type
_entity.pdbx_description
1 polymer ?
#
loop_
_entity_poly.entity_id
_entity_poly.type
_entity_poly.pdbx_seq_one_letter_code
_entity_poly.pdbx_strand_id
1 'polypeptide(L)'
;MKLPINDRSIPRRHAVLLFVLSVSLCSQDPASSQSRHSDVMVAVMKDKIVALSASGSGGEESLGVNETVVTTGARGFTGFAQTTNRLLGFSSGLRRWTEIPLDINERIEQHQILPALILVQSDRQVYGYQEGRGHWSSEALGASETVKQVRGRGHIAVALTTERALAFSSYTGGFFSIPWSTDERIQAVDETGAAVMIRTSTRTLAFRSQTTEWVEIR
;
A
#
# COMPACT_ATOMS: atom_id res chain seq x y z
N MET A 1 41.53 -2.76 94.32
CA MET A 1 42.10 -1.99 93.19
C MET A 1 40.92 -1.69 92.25
N LYS A 2 40.43 -0.46 92.27
CA LYS A 2 39.23 -0.01 91.52
C LYS A 2 39.65 0.63 90.25
N LEU A 3 39.05 0.24 89.09
CA LEU A 3 39.15 0.95 87.89
C LEU A 3 37.80 1.60 87.55
N PRO A 4 37.78 2.81 86.95
CA PRO A 4 36.57 3.57 86.76
C PRO A 4 35.90 3.24 85.40
N ILE A 5 34.57 3.25 85.46
CA ILE A 5 33.66 3.17 84.31
C ILE A 5 33.71 4.50 83.59
N ASN A 6 33.96 4.47 82.31
CA ASN A 6 33.89 5.65 81.45
C ASN A 6 32.66 5.53 80.52
N ASP A 7 31.70 6.30 80.86
CA ASP A 7 30.42 6.46 80.16
C ASP A 7 30.66 7.41 78.98
N ARG A 8 30.52 6.95 77.76
CA ARG A 8 30.50 7.79 76.55
C ARG A 8 29.20 7.57 75.79
N SER A 9 28.35 8.51 75.95
CA SER A 9 27.13 8.73 75.20
C SER A 9 27.40 8.86 73.66
N ILE A 10 26.77 8.03 72.89
CA ILE A 10 26.78 8.05 71.44
C ILE A 10 25.65 8.95 70.93
N PRO A 11 25.93 9.97 70.14
CA PRO A 11 24.89 10.80 69.59
C PRO A 11 24.17 10.06 68.42
N ARG A 12 22.84 10.01 68.54
CA ARG A 12 21.92 9.55 67.50
C ARG A 12 22.07 10.41 66.24
N ARG A 13 22.73 9.89 65.21
CA ARG A 13 22.70 10.45 63.86
C ARG A 13 21.43 10.00 63.18
N HIS A 14 20.57 10.97 62.88
CA HIS A 14 19.41 10.79 62.02
C HIS A 14 19.91 10.47 60.61
N ALA A 15 19.74 9.24 60.16
CA ALA A 15 19.89 8.86 58.78
C ALA A 15 18.71 9.41 57.99
N VAL A 16 18.93 10.49 57.27
CA VAL A 16 17.99 10.98 56.24
C VAL A 16 18.11 10.04 55.04
N LEU A 17 17.11 9.19 54.88
CA LEU A 17 16.97 8.31 53.74
C LEU A 17 16.54 9.18 52.55
N LEU A 18 17.47 9.60 51.70
CA LEU A 18 17.17 10.24 50.41
C LEU A 18 16.65 9.15 49.48
N PHE A 19 15.33 9.10 49.31
CA PHE A 19 14.70 8.33 48.26
C PHE A 19 14.96 9.05 46.92
N VAL A 20 15.98 8.64 46.19
CA VAL A 20 16.18 9.04 44.79
C VAL A 20 15.15 8.28 43.97
N LEU A 21 14.04 8.95 43.66
CA LEU A 21 13.08 8.48 42.67
C LEU A 21 13.77 8.59 41.29
N SER A 22 14.38 7.50 40.83
CA SER A 22 14.80 7.38 39.44
C SER A 22 13.56 7.23 38.56
N VAL A 23 13.06 8.34 38.02
CA VAL A 23 12.09 8.35 36.97
C VAL A 23 12.81 7.82 35.72
N SER A 24 12.71 6.50 35.48
CA SER A 24 13.01 5.93 34.16
C SER A 24 11.99 6.51 33.18
N LEU A 25 12.40 7.56 32.46
CA LEU A 25 11.77 7.91 31.21
C LEU A 25 12.00 6.74 30.25
N CYS A 26 11.10 5.77 30.22
CA CYS A 26 10.92 4.92 29.07
C CYS A 26 10.58 5.85 27.90
N SER A 27 11.56 6.13 27.08
CA SER A 27 11.38 6.63 25.73
C SER A 27 10.51 5.58 25.02
N GLN A 28 9.20 5.76 25.06
CA GLN A 28 8.32 5.04 24.15
C GLN A 28 8.61 5.60 22.78
N ASP A 29 9.41 4.85 22.01
CA ASP A 29 9.47 5.02 20.58
C ASP A 29 8.04 4.98 20.05
N PRO A 30 7.55 6.03 19.39
CA PRO A 30 6.28 5.99 18.70
C PRO A 30 6.45 5.25 17.36
N ALA A 31 7.05 4.07 17.38
CA ALA A 31 6.80 3.07 16.38
C ALA A 31 5.43 2.45 16.71
N SER A 32 4.39 3.27 16.73
CA SER A 32 3.05 2.77 16.55
C SER A 32 3.04 2.15 15.15
N SER A 33 3.28 0.86 15.10
CA SER A 33 2.75 0.02 14.04
C SER A 33 1.24 0.26 14.08
N GLN A 34 0.76 1.29 13.38
CA GLN A 34 -0.64 1.38 13.02
C GLN A 34 -0.91 0.04 12.36
N SER A 35 -1.54 -0.85 13.10
CA SER A 35 -2.08 -2.07 12.56
C SER A 35 -2.91 -1.60 11.38
N ARG A 36 -2.47 -1.95 10.19
CA ARG A 36 -3.11 -1.57 8.93
C ARG A 36 -4.38 -2.40 8.83
N HIS A 37 -5.37 -2.03 9.65
CA HIS A 37 -6.66 -2.66 9.63
C HIS A 37 -7.24 -2.40 8.25
N SER A 38 -7.48 -3.45 7.53
CA SER A 38 -8.30 -3.36 6.34
C SER A 38 -9.72 -3.10 6.79
N ASP A 39 -10.31 -2.02 6.30
CA ASP A 39 -11.73 -1.75 6.57
C ASP A 39 -12.63 -2.70 5.75
N VAL A 40 -12.03 -3.46 4.85
CA VAL A 40 -12.68 -4.44 3.98
C VAL A 40 -12.09 -5.83 4.23
N MET A 41 -12.96 -6.82 4.30
CA MET A 41 -12.63 -8.24 4.26
C MET A 41 -13.24 -8.86 3.01
N VAL A 42 -12.53 -9.77 2.37
CA VAL A 42 -13.01 -10.52 1.21
C VAL A 42 -13.07 -12.00 1.55
N ALA A 43 -14.22 -12.61 1.35
CA ALA A 43 -14.46 -14.04 1.54
C ALA A 43 -14.90 -14.69 0.25
N VAL A 44 -14.42 -15.90 -0.01
CA VAL A 44 -14.79 -16.71 -1.16
C VAL A 44 -15.77 -17.79 -0.68
N MET A 45 -16.92 -17.88 -1.31
CA MET A 45 -17.91 -18.94 -1.12
C MET A 45 -17.94 -19.83 -2.37
N LYS A 46 -18.76 -20.88 -2.34
CA LYS A 46 -18.82 -21.85 -3.42
C LYS A 46 -19.14 -21.24 -4.79
N ASP A 47 -20.04 -20.27 -4.83
CA ASP A 47 -20.63 -19.69 -6.03
C ASP A 47 -20.57 -18.15 -6.08
N LYS A 48 -19.91 -17.54 -5.10
CA LYS A 48 -19.81 -16.08 -5.02
C LYS A 48 -18.60 -15.61 -4.22
N ILE A 49 -18.25 -14.35 -4.41
CA ILE A 49 -17.30 -13.60 -3.61
C ILE A 49 -18.08 -12.57 -2.80
N VAL A 50 -17.75 -12.44 -1.54
CA VAL A 50 -18.40 -11.48 -0.62
C VAL A 50 -17.34 -10.55 -0.07
N ALA A 51 -17.60 -9.25 -0.15
CA ALA A 51 -16.83 -8.25 0.58
C ALA A 51 -17.66 -7.69 1.73
N LEU A 52 -17.04 -7.53 2.88
CA LEU A 52 -17.63 -6.92 4.06
C LEU A 52 -16.76 -5.75 4.49
N SER A 53 -17.35 -4.58 4.70
CA SER A 53 -16.67 -3.44 5.29
C SER A 53 -16.83 -3.42 6.82
N ALA A 54 -15.94 -2.73 7.52
CA ALA A 54 -16.03 -2.54 8.97
C ALA A 54 -17.33 -1.85 9.41
N SER A 55 -18.00 -1.10 8.53
CA SER A 55 -19.32 -0.51 8.77
C SER A 55 -20.48 -1.50 8.68
N GLY A 56 -20.21 -2.78 8.45
CA GLY A 56 -21.24 -3.83 8.28
C GLY A 56 -21.90 -3.83 6.90
N SER A 57 -21.51 -2.93 6.00
CA SER A 57 -21.98 -2.94 4.63
C SER A 57 -21.10 -3.81 3.76
N GLY A 58 -21.67 -4.54 2.83
CA GLY A 58 -20.94 -5.43 1.94
C GLY A 58 -21.50 -5.44 0.53
N GLY A 59 -20.84 -6.21 -0.32
CA GLY A 59 -21.28 -6.51 -1.67
C GLY A 59 -20.98 -7.96 -2.00
N GLU A 60 -21.86 -8.56 -2.78
CA GLU A 60 -21.69 -9.92 -3.28
C GLU A 60 -21.50 -9.88 -4.80
N GLU A 61 -20.68 -10.78 -5.32
CA GLU A 61 -20.46 -10.97 -6.75
C GLU A 61 -20.52 -12.45 -7.06
N SER A 62 -21.41 -12.85 -7.96
CA SER A 62 -21.59 -14.23 -8.36
C SER A 62 -20.48 -14.70 -9.29
N LEU A 63 -20.00 -15.91 -9.10
CA LEU A 63 -19.08 -16.56 -10.00
C LEU A 63 -19.82 -17.18 -11.19
N GLY A 64 -19.22 -17.06 -12.36
CA GLY A 64 -19.75 -17.70 -13.57
C GLY A 64 -19.55 -19.22 -13.55
N VAL A 65 -20.16 -19.89 -14.53
CA VAL A 65 -19.98 -21.32 -14.74
C VAL A 65 -18.51 -21.62 -15.07
N ASN A 66 -17.90 -22.52 -14.31
CA ASN A 66 -16.45 -22.85 -14.41
C ASN A 66 -15.49 -21.69 -14.08
N GLU A 67 -15.98 -20.60 -13.52
CA GLU A 67 -15.12 -19.53 -13.00
C GLU A 67 -14.61 -19.91 -11.62
N THR A 68 -13.32 -19.80 -11.42
CA THR A 68 -12.66 -20.08 -10.15
C THR A 68 -11.88 -18.86 -9.66
N VAL A 69 -11.87 -18.64 -8.36
CA VAL A 69 -11.07 -17.59 -7.74
C VAL A 69 -9.62 -18.04 -7.63
N VAL A 70 -8.71 -17.24 -8.17
CA VAL A 70 -7.26 -17.49 -8.14
C VAL A 70 -6.64 -16.88 -6.89
N THR A 71 -6.99 -15.64 -6.58
CA THR A 71 -6.50 -14.94 -5.38
C THR A 71 -7.48 -13.86 -4.95
N THR A 72 -7.42 -13.51 -3.67
CA THR A 72 -8.17 -12.39 -3.09
C THR A 72 -7.29 -11.60 -2.14
N GLY A 73 -7.70 -10.35 -1.89
CA GLY A 73 -7.06 -9.52 -0.90
C GLY A 73 -7.88 -8.28 -0.60
N ALA A 74 -7.48 -7.56 0.46
CA ALA A 74 -8.09 -6.30 0.79
C ALA A 74 -7.10 -5.38 1.50
N ARG A 75 -7.27 -4.07 1.34
CA ARG A 75 -6.48 -3.07 2.05
C ARG A 75 -7.24 -1.75 2.11
N GLY A 76 -7.39 -1.19 3.33
CA GLY A 76 -8.17 0.02 3.55
C GLY A 76 -9.58 -0.15 3.02
N PHE A 77 -9.99 0.71 2.10
CA PHE A 77 -11.34 0.73 1.52
C PHE A 77 -11.52 -0.17 0.30
N THR A 78 -10.47 -0.87 -0.11
CA THR A 78 -10.41 -1.59 -1.39
C THR A 78 -10.36 -3.09 -1.16
N GLY A 79 -11.28 -3.84 -1.80
CA GLY A 79 -11.24 -5.29 -1.93
C GLY A 79 -10.84 -5.69 -3.35
N PHE A 80 -10.18 -6.83 -3.48
CA PHE A 80 -9.71 -7.39 -4.74
C PHE A 80 -10.00 -8.88 -4.83
N ALA A 81 -10.39 -9.32 -6.01
CA ALA A 81 -10.36 -10.73 -6.38
C ALA A 81 -9.91 -10.88 -7.83
N GLN A 82 -9.09 -11.86 -8.07
CA GLN A 82 -8.74 -12.35 -9.41
C GLN A 82 -9.42 -13.69 -9.60
N THR A 83 -10.12 -13.83 -10.69
CA THR A 83 -10.67 -15.11 -11.14
C THR A 83 -9.93 -15.58 -12.39
N THR A 84 -10.32 -16.74 -12.91
CA THR A 84 -9.80 -17.27 -14.17
C THR A 84 -10.16 -16.39 -15.39
N ASN A 85 -11.17 -15.51 -15.26
CA ASN A 85 -11.74 -14.81 -16.41
C ASN A 85 -11.75 -13.27 -16.26
N ARG A 86 -11.62 -12.75 -15.04
CA ARG A 86 -11.76 -11.31 -14.78
C ARG A 86 -11.04 -10.88 -13.50
N LEU A 87 -10.78 -9.59 -13.41
CA LEU A 87 -10.38 -8.92 -12.19
C LEU A 87 -11.59 -8.22 -11.58
N LEU A 88 -11.71 -8.29 -10.28
CA LEU A 88 -12.80 -7.72 -9.50
C LEU A 88 -12.23 -6.73 -8.49
N GLY A 89 -12.74 -5.51 -8.48
CA GLY A 89 -12.44 -4.48 -7.50
C GLY A 89 -13.68 -4.13 -6.69
N PHE A 90 -13.57 -4.16 -5.36
CA PHE A 90 -14.62 -3.75 -4.46
C PHE A 90 -14.33 -2.36 -3.90
N SER A 91 -15.33 -1.49 -3.95
CA SER A 91 -15.33 -0.20 -3.28
C SER A 91 -16.20 -0.25 -2.03
N SER A 92 -15.62 0.00 -0.88
CA SER A 92 -16.38 0.08 0.37
C SER A 92 -17.28 1.31 0.41
N GLY A 93 -16.86 2.40 -0.23
CA GLY A 93 -17.67 3.62 -0.34
C GLY A 93 -18.91 3.45 -1.21
N LEU A 94 -18.78 2.74 -2.33
CA LEU A 94 -19.89 2.45 -3.25
C LEU A 94 -20.63 1.15 -2.91
N ARG A 95 -20.08 0.29 -2.03
CA ARG A 95 -20.62 -0.99 -1.59
C ARG A 95 -20.90 -1.96 -2.74
N ARG A 96 -20.04 -1.95 -3.75
CA ARG A 96 -20.22 -2.78 -4.93
C ARG A 96 -18.90 -3.29 -5.48
N TRP A 97 -18.99 -4.44 -6.13
CA TRP A 97 -17.98 -4.96 -7.01
C TRP A 97 -18.09 -4.34 -8.40
N THR A 98 -16.97 -4.17 -9.05
CA THR A 98 -16.90 -3.89 -10.49
C THR A 98 -15.81 -4.75 -11.09
N GLU A 99 -15.97 -5.10 -12.35
CA GLU A 99 -15.12 -6.05 -13.05
C GLU A 99 -14.45 -5.46 -14.28
N ILE A 100 -13.37 -6.10 -14.67
CA ILE A 100 -12.76 -5.97 -15.99
C ILE A 100 -12.38 -7.38 -16.48
N PRO A 101 -12.82 -7.80 -17.69
CA PRO A 101 -12.48 -9.10 -18.21
C PRO A 101 -10.99 -9.20 -18.52
N LEU A 102 -10.45 -10.40 -18.40
CA LEU A 102 -9.11 -10.76 -18.88
C LEU A 102 -9.23 -11.31 -20.30
N ASP A 103 -8.23 -11.01 -21.11
CA ASP A 103 -8.10 -11.59 -22.44
C ASP A 103 -7.86 -13.11 -22.37
N ILE A 104 -8.19 -13.81 -23.45
CA ILE A 104 -7.94 -15.25 -23.53
C ILE A 104 -6.44 -15.53 -23.39
N ASN A 105 -6.09 -16.42 -22.45
CA ASN A 105 -4.71 -16.79 -22.09
C ASN A 105 -3.87 -15.65 -21.54
N GLU A 106 -4.46 -14.54 -21.11
CA GLU A 106 -3.75 -13.50 -20.39
C GLU A 106 -3.37 -13.97 -18.98
N ARG A 107 -2.13 -13.70 -18.60
CA ARG A 107 -1.59 -14.15 -17.31
C ARG A 107 -1.28 -12.97 -16.44
N ILE A 108 -1.85 -12.97 -15.24
CA ILE A 108 -1.49 -11.99 -14.21
C ILE A 108 -0.16 -12.40 -13.59
N GLU A 109 0.80 -11.47 -13.61
CA GLU A 109 2.14 -11.65 -13.09
C GLU A 109 2.25 -11.13 -11.66
N GLN A 110 1.68 -9.96 -11.38
CA GLN A 110 1.69 -9.38 -10.04
C GLN A 110 0.53 -8.39 -9.83
N HIS A 111 0.21 -8.15 -8.57
CA HIS A 111 -0.74 -7.12 -8.19
C HIS A 111 -0.31 -6.41 -6.92
N GLN A 112 -0.76 -5.19 -6.76
CA GLN A 112 -0.58 -4.39 -5.55
C GLN A 112 -1.91 -3.76 -5.12
N ILE A 113 -2.36 -4.10 -3.92
CA ILE A 113 -3.58 -3.54 -3.34
C ILE A 113 -3.18 -2.41 -2.41
N LEU A 114 -3.72 -1.23 -2.65
CA LEU A 114 -3.52 -0.03 -1.85
C LEU A 114 -4.85 0.44 -1.26
N PRO A 115 -4.86 1.31 -0.24
CA PRO A 115 -6.10 1.70 0.43
C PRO A 115 -7.17 2.31 -0.47
N ALA A 116 -6.79 2.93 -1.59
CA ALA A 116 -7.68 3.64 -2.49
C ALA A 116 -7.57 3.22 -3.96
N LEU A 117 -6.70 2.26 -4.28
CA LEU A 117 -6.51 1.77 -5.64
C LEU A 117 -5.94 0.34 -5.65
N ILE A 118 -6.08 -0.32 -6.80
CA ILE A 118 -5.36 -1.57 -7.12
C ILE A 118 -4.58 -1.34 -8.40
N LEU A 119 -3.36 -1.85 -8.45
CA LEU A 119 -2.60 -1.99 -9.69
C LEU A 119 -2.34 -3.47 -9.95
N VAL A 120 -2.67 -3.93 -11.14
CA VAL A 120 -2.45 -5.32 -11.55
C VAL A 120 -1.65 -5.29 -12.85
N GLN A 121 -0.62 -6.12 -12.92
CA GLN A 121 0.17 -6.32 -14.13
C GLN A 121 -0.14 -7.70 -14.69
N SER A 122 -0.42 -7.75 -15.96
CA SER A 122 -0.41 -8.97 -16.77
C SER A 122 0.79 -9.01 -17.71
N ASP A 123 0.88 -10.09 -18.48
CA ASP A 123 1.84 -10.22 -19.59
C ASP A 123 1.54 -9.31 -20.79
N ARG A 124 0.40 -8.58 -20.81
CA ARG A 124 -0.06 -7.73 -21.93
C ARG A 124 -0.44 -6.32 -21.54
N GLN A 125 -0.89 -6.12 -20.31
CA GLN A 125 -1.49 -4.86 -19.89
C GLN A 125 -1.16 -4.54 -18.42
N VAL A 126 -1.32 -3.28 -18.07
CA VAL A 126 -1.39 -2.85 -16.68
C VAL A 126 -2.80 -2.36 -16.41
N TYR A 127 -3.45 -2.91 -15.39
CA TYR A 127 -4.78 -2.54 -14.96
C TYR A 127 -4.71 -1.69 -13.69
N GLY A 128 -5.52 -0.65 -13.65
CA GLY A 128 -5.67 0.21 -12.49
C GLY A 128 -7.12 0.28 -12.04
N TYR A 129 -7.39 0.03 -10.78
CA TYR A 129 -8.70 0.20 -10.16
C TYR A 129 -8.72 1.42 -9.27
N GLN A 130 -9.73 2.27 -9.46
CA GLN A 130 -9.99 3.44 -8.63
C GLN A 130 -11.15 3.16 -7.68
N GLU A 131 -10.86 3.08 -6.38
CA GLU A 131 -11.86 2.75 -5.36
C GLU A 131 -13.00 3.77 -5.30
N GLY A 132 -12.69 5.06 -5.23
CA GLY A 132 -13.69 6.12 -5.06
C GLY A 132 -14.75 6.22 -6.17
N ARG A 133 -14.47 5.70 -7.38
CA ARG A 133 -15.43 5.62 -8.49
C ARG A 133 -15.85 4.20 -8.82
N GLY A 134 -15.18 3.20 -8.26
CA GLY A 134 -15.40 1.81 -8.59
C GLY A 134 -15.18 1.54 -10.08
N HIS A 135 -14.06 2.01 -10.61
CA HIS A 135 -13.78 1.95 -12.04
C HIS A 135 -12.40 1.36 -12.33
N TRP A 136 -12.36 0.49 -13.34
CA TRP A 136 -11.14 -0.05 -13.91
C TRP A 136 -10.72 0.72 -15.14
N SER A 137 -9.41 0.89 -15.30
CA SER A 137 -8.75 1.36 -16.51
C SER A 137 -7.63 0.39 -16.87
N SER A 138 -7.28 0.28 -18.14
CA SER A 138 -6.13 -0.52 -18.57
C SER A 138 -5.26 0.26 -19.52
N GLU A 139 -3.98 -0.11 -19.55
CA GLU A 139 -2.97 0.42 -20.47
C GLU A 139 -2.21 -0.75 -21.08
N ALA A 140 -2.26 -0.87 -22.39
CA ALA A 140 -1.59 -1.95 -23.11
C ALA A 140 -0.07 -1.77 -23.09
N LEU A 141 0.66 -2.86 -22.95
CA LEU A 141 2.09 -2.91 -23.09
C LEU A 141 2.46 -3.08 -24.59
N GLY A 142 3.53 -2.45 -25.02
CA GLY A 142 4.09 -2.68 -26.34
C GLY A 142 4.56 -4.13 -26.54
N ALA A 143 4.71 -4.58 -27.78
CA ALA A 143 5.06 -5.96 -28.11
C ALA A 143 6.36 -6.46 -27.44
N SER A 144 7.33 -5.57 -27.21
CA SER A 144 8.60 -5.83 -26.53
C SER A 144 8.69 -5.19 -25.14
N GLU A 145 7.64 -4.48 -24.74
CA GLU A 145 7.61 -3.77 -23.46
C GLU A 145 7.38 -4.76 -22.31
N THR A 146 8.23 -4.71 -21.32
CA THR A 146 8.10 -5.53 -20.12
C THR A 146 8.15 -4.65 -18.86
N VAL A 147 7.30 -4.97 -17.89
CA VAL A 147 7.31 -4.28 -16.59
C VAL A 147 8.48 -4.81 -15.78
N LYS A 148 9.33 -3.92 -15.32
CA LYS A 148 10.48 -4.23 -14.45
C LYS A 148 10.13 -4.14 -12.99
N GLN A 149 9.23 -3.23 -12.64
CA GLN A 149 8.88 -2.99 -11.25
C GLN A 149 7.52 -2.33 -11.14
N VAL A 150 6.75 -2.75 -10.13
CA VAL A 150 5.53 -2.08 -9.69
C VAL A 150 5.75 -1.54 -8.29
N ARG A 151 5.42 -0.28 -8.10
CA ARG A 151 5.47 0.40 -6.80
C ARG A 151 4.22 1.22 -6.56
N GLY A 152 3.85 1.38 -5.30
CA GLY A 152 2.74 2.26 -4.97
C GLY A 152 2.57 2.49 -3.49
N ARG A 153 2.01 3.65 -3.17
CA ARG A 153 1.71 4.06 -1.81
C ARG A 153 0.52 5.03 -1.79
N GLY A 154 -0.42 4.80 -0.85
CA GLY A 154 -1.56 5.69 -0.68
C GLY A 154 -2.44 5.79 -1.92
N HIS A 155 -2.37 6.92 -2.60
CA HIS A 155 -3.22 7.30 -3.74
C HIS A 155 -2.54 7.19 -5.10
N ILE A 156 -1.34 6.64 -5.16
CA ILE A 156 -0.57 6.55 -6.40
C ILE A 156 0.12 5.19 -6.51
N ALA A 157 0.18 4.67 -7.73
CA ALA A 157 1.02 3.54 -8.08
C ALA A 157 1.72 3.81 -9.41
N VAL A 158 2.86 3.20 -9.63
CA VAL A 158 3.64 3.30 -10.86
C VAL A 158 4.11 1.93 -11.30
N ALA A 159 3.96 1.64 -12.59
CA ALA A 159 4.63 0.54 -13.25
C ALA A 159 5.80 1.10 -14.07
N LEU A 160 6.99 0.60 -13.81
CA LEU A 160 8.21 0.96 -14.51
C LEU A 160 8.49 -0.12 -15.54
N THR A 161 8.44 0.24 -16.82
CA THR A 161 8.65 -0.69 -17.91
C THR A 161 10.03 -0.50 -18.54
N THR A 162 10.34 -1.31 -19.54
CA THR A 162 11.53 -1.12 -20.38
C THR A 162 11.48 0.14 -21.23
N GLU A 163 10.28 0.68 -21.50
CA GLU A 163 10.07 1.76 -22.45
C GLU A 163 9.60 3.07 -21.81
N ARG A 164 8.89 2.99 -20.66
CA ARG A 164 8.26 4.15 -20.02
C ARG A 164 7.96 3.92 -18.54
N ALA A 165 7.60 5.00 -17.85
CA ALA A 165 6.90 4.93 -16.58
C ALA A 165 5.40 5.16 -16.81
N LEU A 166 4.57 4.33 -16.15
CA LEU A 166 3.10 4.40 -16.15
C LEU A 166 2.64 4.72 -14.74
N ALA A 167 2.24 5.95 -14.47
CA ALA A 167 1.62 6.31 -13.19
C ALA A 167 0.11 6.12 -13.25
N PHE A 168 -0.46 5.57 -12.18
CA PHE A 168 -1.90 5.47 -11.97
C PHE A 168 -2.28 6.19 -10.67
N SER A 169 -3.34 6.97 -10.71
CA SER A 169 -3.81 7.74 -9.57
C SER A 169 -5.24 7.40 -9.20
N SER A 170 -5.52 7.25 -7.90
CA SER A 170 -6.86 7.07 -7.38
C SER A 170 -7.76 8.31 -7.50
N TYR A 171 -7.19 9.50 -7.76
CA TYR A 171 -7.99 10.72 -7.96
C TYR A 171 -8.46 10.88 -9.40
N THR A 172 -7.60 10.58 -10.36
CA THR A 172 -7.90 10.73 -11.78
C THR A 172 -8.47 9.48 -12.42
N GLY A 173 -8.08 8.29 -11.91
CA GLY A 173 -8.57 7.00 -12.39
C GLY A 173 -8.04 6.60 -13.77
N GLY A 174 -6.89 7.16 -14.20
CA GLY A 174 -6.28 6.89 -15.47
C GLY A 174 -4.78 6.68 -15.37
N PHE A 175 -4.20 6.16 -16.46
CA PHE A 175 -2.77 6.02 -16.64
C PHE A 175 -2.16 7.24 -17.30
N PHE A 176 -0.99 7.63 -16.82
CA PHE A 176 -0.21 8.75 -17.35
C PHE A 176 1.20 8.26 -17.60
N SER A 177 1.60 8.24 -18.87
CA SER A 177 2.89 7.70 -19.28
C SER A 177 3.92 8.77 -19.54
N ILE A 178 5.19 8.44 -19.30
CA ILE A 178 6.34 9.20 -19.75
C ILE A 178 7.39 8.25 -20.30
N PRO A 179 7.79 8.38 -21.57
CA PRO A 179 8.79 7.50 -22.18
C PRO A 179 10.18 7.77 -21.61
N TRP A 180 11.02 6.73 -21.62
CA TRP A 180 12.43 6.86 -21.34
C TRP A 180 13.16 7.46 -22.54
N SER A 181 14.16 8.28 -22.27
CA SER A 181 15.12 8.69 -23.31
C SER A 181 16.08 7.55 -23.63
N THR A 182 16.75 7.62 -24.76
CA THR A 182 17.77 6.63 -25.15
C THR A 182 18.83 6.53 -24.06
N ASP A 183 19.17 5.31 -23.66
CA ASP A 183 20.16 4.99 -22.62
C ASP A 183 19.83 5.51 -21.22
N GLU A 184 18.61 5.99 -20.98
CA GLU A 184 18.16 6.43 -19.68
C GLU A 184 18.00 5.23 -18.71
N ARG A 185 18.60 5.35 -17.52
CA ARG A 185 18.59 4.29 -16.50
C ARG A 185 18.00 4.81 -15.22
N ILE A 186 17.07 4.05 -14.64
CA ILE A 186 16.50 4.36 -13.34
C ILE A 186 17.57 4.15 -12.25
N GLN A 187 17.78 5.15 -11.41
CA GLN A 187 18.71 5.12 -10.29
C GLN A 187 17.98 4.98 -8.95
N ALA A 188 16.87 5.67 -8.78
CA ALA A 188 16.06 5.61 -7.57
C ALA A 188 14.59 5.89 -7.87
N VAL A 189 13.72 5.33 -7.03
CA VAL A 189 12.27 5.58 -7.05
C VAL A 189 11.83 5.81 -5.62
N ASP A 190 11.30 6.99 -5.36
CA ASP A 190 10.78 7.38 -4.07
C ASP A 190 9.28 7.63 -4.18
N GLU A 191 8.49 7.00 -3.32
CA GLU A 191 7.05 7.17 -3.28
C GLU A 191 6.58 7.71 -1.92
N THR A 192 5.68 8.68 -1.99
CA THR A 192 4.86 9.15 -0.87
C THR A 192 3.40 8.74 -1.09
N GLY A 193 2.51 9.04 -0.12
CA GLY A 193 1.08 8.79 -0.31
C GLY A 193 0.43 9.57 -1.45
N ALA A 194 1.08 10.61 -1.97
CA ALA A 194 0.53 11.57 -2.94
C ALA A 194 1.41 11.83 -4.16
N ALA A 195 2.65 11.34 -4.18
CA ALA A 195 3.59 11.58 -5.28
C ALA A 195 4.55 10.41 -5.45
N VAL A 196 5.04 10.24 -6.67
CA VAL A 196 6.20 9.42 -7.00
C VAL A 196 7.26 10.28 -7.65
N MET A 197 8.51 10.05 -7.27
CA MET A 197 9.69 10.69 -7.87
C MET A 197 10.62 9.61 -8.40
N ILE A 198 11.03 9.73 -9.65
CA ILE A 198 11.94 8.81 -10.31
C ILE A 198 13.19 9.59 -10.69
N ARG A 199 14.31 9.22 -10.10
CA ARG A 199 15.61 9.76 -10.50
C ARG A 199 16.24 8.80 -11.50
N THR A 200 16.62 9.33 -12.64
CA THR A 200 17.29 8.59 -13.69
C THR A 200 18.71 9.08 -13.88
N SER A 201 19.43 8.50 -14.83
CA SER A 201 20.80 8.93 -15.20
C SER A 201 20.84 10.32 -15.84
N THR A 202 19.73 10.83 -16.38
CA THR A 202 19.65 12.06 -17.17
C THR A 202 18.76 13.13 -16.59
N ARG A 203 17.74 12.76 -15.79
CA ARG A 203 16.73 13.69 -15.27
C ARG A 203 16.05 13.15 -14.01
N THR A 204 15.32 14.01 -13.36
CA THR A 204 14.40 13.64 -12.26
C THR A 204 12.97 13.90 -12.70
N LEU A 205 12.13 12.89 -12.60
CA LEU A 205 10.73 12.94 -12.97
C LEU A 205 9.87 12.88 -11.71
N ALA A 206 8.82 13.69 -11.65
CA ALA A 206 7.84 13.65 -10.57
C ALA A 206 6.42 13.56 -11.14
N PHE A 207 5.59 12.74 -10.49
CA PHE A 207 4.16 12.66 -10.76
C PHE A 207 3.40 12.79 -9.43
N ARG A 208 2.37 13.63 -9.42
CA ARG A 208 1.50 13.82 -8.25
C ARG A 208 0.15 13.19 -8.50
N SER A 209 -0.42 12.59 -7.48
CA SER A 209 -1.70 11.87 -7.58
C SER A 209 -2.89 12.73 -8.02
N GLN A 210 -2.80 14.06 -7.86
CA GLN A 210 -3.86 15.00 -8.24
C GLN A 210 -3.63 15.68 -9.60
N THR A 211 -2.53 15.34 -10.28
CA THR A 211 -2.20 15.89 -11.60
C THR A 211 -2.36 14.82 -12.67
N THR A 212 -2.37 15.25 -13.92
CA THR A 212 -2.44 14.38 -15.10
C THR A 212 -1.14 14.38 -15.90
N GLU A 213 -0.09 15.00 -15.35
CA GLU A 213 1.15 15.22 -16.06
C GLU A 213 2.36 14.87 -15.22
N TRP A 214 3.38 14.33 -15.88
CA TRP A 214 4.71 14.20 -15.33
C TRP A 214 5.45 15.54 -15.43
N VAL A 215 6.20 15.86 -14.39
CA VAL A 215 7.03 17.07 -14.33
C VAL A 215 8.49 16.65 -14.31
N GLU A 216 9.29 17.23 -15.19
CA GLU A 216 10.74 17.10 -15.14
C GLU A 216 11.32 18.17 -14.21
N ILE A 217 12.05 17.72 -13.20
CA ILE A 217 12.75 18.56 -12.22
C ILE A 217 14.20 18.63 -12.68
N ARG A 218 14.65 19.82 -12.96
CA ARG A 218 16.03 20.12 -13.35
C ARG A 218 16.84 20.69 -12.19
#